data_52b8c8622c29c4b461a41c870269c9f0
#
_entry.id   52b8c8622c29c4b461a41c870269c9f0
#
_cell.length_a   1.000
_cell.length_b   1.000
_cell.length_c   1.000
_cell.angle_alpha   90.00
_cell.angle_beta   90.00
_cell.angle_gamma   90.00
#
_symmetry.space_group_name_H-M   'P 1'
#
loop_
_entity.id
_entity.type
_entity.pdbx_description
1 polymer ?
#
loop_
_entity_poly.entity_id
_entity_poly.type
_entity_poly.pdbx_seq_one_letter_code
_entity_poly.pdbx_strand_id
1 'polypeptide(L)' 'MSFEDALERLLSLGIYKCLAERVLRTVCKTGRSMDVMVGNENYRINAVYSGERREDTKFWGLATSNYTFDVGRV' A
#
# COMPACT_ATOMS: atom_id res chain seq x y z
N MET A 1 9.17 0.75 -0.42
CA MET A 1 8.65 1.08 -1.76
C MET A 1 7.72 2.28 -1.69
N SER A 2 7.76 3.12 -2.70
CA SER A 2 6.76 4.15 -2.85
C SER A 2 5.42 3.53 -3.24
N PHE A 3 4.37 4.34 -3.24
CA PHE A 3 3.05 3.86 -3.66
C PHE A 3 3.10 3.32 -5.09
N GLU A 4 3.75 4.05 -5.97
CA GLU A 4 3.84 3.64 -7.36
C GLU A 4 4.62 2.33 -7.53
N ASP A 5 5.70 2.20 -6.80
CA ASP A 5 6.51 0.98 -6.85
C ASP A 5 5.71 -0.21 -6.34
N ALA A 6 5.00 -0.01 -5.24
CA ALA A 6 4.17 -1.07 -4.69
C ALA A 6 3.04 -1.43 -5.66
N LEU A 7 2.44 -0.43 -6.28
CA LEU A 7 1.40 -0.65 -7.27
C LEU A 7 1.91 -1.48 -8.44
N GLU A 8 3.06 -1.11 -8.97
CA GLU A 8 3.68 -1.87 -10.06
C GLU A 8 3.97 -3.31 -9.63
N ARG A 9 4.44 -3.46 -8.41
CA ARG A 9 4.73 -4.81 -7.90
C ARG A 9 3.45 -5.65 -7.88
N LEU A 10 2.36 -5.10 -7.39
CA LEU A 10 1.10 -5.83 -7.34
C LEU A 10 0.58 -6.14 -8.73
N LEU A 11 0.73 -5.21 -9.66
CA LEU A 11 0.33 -5.44 -11.04
C LEU A 11 1.15 -6.56 -11.67
N SER A 12 2.43 -6.60 -11.38
CA SER A 12 3.30 -7.64 -11.92
C SER A 12 2.95 -9.03 -11.38
N LEU A 13 2.33 -9.07 -10.22
CA LEU A 13 1.86 -10.32 -9.64
C LEU A 13 0.54 -10.79 -10.23
N GLY A 14 -0.11 -9.95 -11.02
CA GLY A 14 -1.38 -10.31 -11.65
C GLY A 14 -2.61 -9.72 -10.98
N ILE A 15 -2.42 -8.81 -10.04
CA ILE A 15 -3.54 -8.17 -9.36
C ILE A 15 -4.07 -7.03 -10.22
N TYR A 16 -5.38 -6.89 -10.27
CA TYR A 16 -5.99 -5.79 -11.02
C TYR A 16 -5.63 -4.45 -10.43
N LYS A 17 -5.47 -3.46 -11.29
CA LYS A 17 -5.09 -2.13 -10.85
C LYS A 17 -6.04 -1.56 -9.81
N CYS A 18 -7.34 -1.69 -10.03
CA CYS A 18 -8.34 -1.18 -9.09
C CYS A 18 -8.18 -1.83 -7.71
N LEU A 19 -7.98 -3.12 -7.69
CA LEU A 19 -7.81 -3.84 -6.44
C LEU A 19 -6.50 -3.48 -5.77
N ALA A 20 -5.42 -3.38 -6.56
CA ALA A 20 -4.13 -3.02 -6.04
C ALA A 20 -4.16 -1.64 -5.38
N GLU A 21 -4.75 -0.66 -6.05
CA GLU A 21 -4.87 0.68 -5.48
C GLU A 21 -5.69 0.67 -4.20
N ARG A 22 -6.79 -0.07 -4.22
CA ARG A 22 -7.66 -0.17 -3.06
C ARG A 22 -6.93 -0.75 -1.85
N VAL A 23 -6.18 -1.82 -2.08
CA VAL A 23 -5.43 -2.46 -1.01
C VAL A 23 -4.38 -1.51 -0.45
N LEU A 24 -3.63 -0.86 -1.31
CA LEU A 24 -2.58 0.05 -0.87
C LEU A 24 -3.16 1.21 -0.06
N ARG A 25 -4.28 1.78 -0.52
CA ARG A 25 -4.92 2.86 0.21
C ARG A 25 -5.50 2.39 1.53
N THR A 26 -6.03 1.19 1.56
CA THR A 26 -6.61 0.65 2.78
C THR A 26 -5.54 0.41 3.85
N VAL A 27 -4.37 -0.12 3.48
CA VAL A 27 -3.31 -0.32 4.46
C VAL A 27 -2.80 1.02 4.99
N CYS A 28 -2.77 2.06 4.17
CA CYS A 28 -2.43 3.39 4.64
C CYS A 28 -3.47 3.91 5.62
N LYS A 29 -4.73 3.75 5.27
CA LYS A 29 -5.83 4.29 6.05
C LYS A 29 -5.99 3.60 7.39
N THR A 30 -5.86 2.30 7.41
CA THR A 30 -6.09 1.51 8.62
C THR A 30 -4.84 1.32 9.46
N GLY A 31 -3.67 1.48 8.86
CA GLY A 31 -2.42 1.20 9.54
C GLY A 31 -2.18 -0.28 9.77
N ARG A 32 -2.96 -1.12 9.12
CA ARG A 32 -2.86 -2.57 9.28
C ARG A 32 -2.46 -3.21 7.97
N SER A 33 -1.72 -4.29 8.07
CA SER A 33 -1.37 -5.04 6.88
C SER A 33 -2.59 -5.77 6.33
N MET A 34 -2.55 -6.03 5.04
CA MET A 34 -3.58 -6.81 4.36
C MET A 34 -2.93 -7.94 3.60
N ASP A 35 -3.62 -9.05 3.58
CA ASP A 35 -3.16 -10.20 2.81
C ASP A 35 -4.03 -10.32 1.57
N VAL A 36 -3.37 -10.55 0.44
CA VAL A 36 -4.08 -10.81 -0.81
C VAL A 36 -3.60 -12.14 -1.35
N MET A 37 -4.51 -12.86 -1.95
CA MET A 37 -4.18 -14.16 -2.55
C MET A 37 -4.09 -14.01 -4.05
N VAL A 38 -2.99 -14.46 -4.61
CA VAL A 38 -2.78 -14.47 -6.05
C VAL A 38 -2.41 -15.90 -6.44
N GLY A 39 -3.31 -16.55 -7.15
CA GLY A 39 -3.12 -17.95 -7.45
C GLY A 39 -3.10 -18.76 -6.18
N ASN A 40 -2.02 -19.48 -5.94
CA ASN A 40 -1.86 -20.30 -4.76
C ASN A 40 -0.98 -19.66 -3.69
N GLU A 41 -0.67 -18.39 -3.86
CA GLU A 41 0.25 -17.72 -2.96
C GLU A 41 -0.41 -16.55 -2.27
N ASN A 42 -0.05 -16.34 -1.02
CA ASN A 42 -0.52 -15.21 -0.24
C ASN A 42 0.58 -14.16 -0.15
N TYR A 43 0.19 -12.93 -0.36
CA TYR A 43 1.10 -11.79 -0.21
C TYR A 43 0.58 -10.88 0.87
N ARG A 44 1.50 -10.37 1.66
CA ARG A 44 1.16 -9.42 2.72
C ARG A 44 1.64 -8.05 2.31
N ILE A 45 0.73 -7.09 2.37
CA ILE A 45 1.00 -5.71 2.04
C ILE A 45 0.95 -4.90 3.31
N ASN A 46 1.99 -4.14 3.54
CA ASN A 46 2.14 -3.35 4.74
C ASN A 46 2.53 -1.94 4.35
N ALA A 47 2.16 -0.98 5.18
CA ALA A 47 2.52 0.41 4.97
C ALA A 47 3.02 0.99 6.29
N VAL A 48 4.16 1.63 6.23
CA VAL A 48 4.76 2.27 7.39
C VAL A 48 4.85 3.77 7.10
N TYR A 49 4.33 4.56 8.02
CA TYR A 49 4.38 6.00 7.88
C TYR A 49 5.83 6.46 8.04
N SER A 50 6.35 7.11 7.03
CA SER A 50 7.74 7.55 7.01
C SER A 50 7.86 9.05 6.80
N GLY A 51 6.76 9.72 6.58
CA GLY A 51 6.78 11.16 6.37
C GLY A 51 6.83 11.93 7.67
N GLU A 52 7.30 13.17 7.58
CA GLU A 52 7.25 14.05 8.72
C GLU A 52 5.82 14.51 8.94
N ARG A 53 5.48 14.60 10.20
CA ARG A 53 4.18 15.09 10.54
C ARG A 53 4.10 16.58 10.23
N ARG A 54 3.15 16.94 9.40
CA ARG A 54 2.94 18.34 9.06
C ARG A 54 1.62 18.78 9.65
N GLU A 55 1.71 19.74 10.54
CA GLU A 55 0.52 20.24 11.18
C GLU A 55 -0.32 21.11 10.25
N ASP A 56 0.32 21.68 9.27
CA ASP A 56 -0.36 22.53 8.30
C ASP A 56 -1.05 21.75 7.20
N THR A 57 -0.91 20.46 7.19
CA THR A 57 -1.55 19.64 6.17
C THR A 57 -3.01 19.49 6.51
N LYS A 58 -3.82 20.25 5.83
CA LYS A 58 -5.25 20.18 6.04
C LYS A 58 -5.93 19.12 5.21
N PHE A 59 -5.20 18.54 4.31
CA PHE A 59 -5.75 17.52 3.46
C PHE A 59 -5.54 16.18 4.08
N TRP A 60 -6.61 15.64 4.47
CA TRP A 60 -6.65 14.31 5.03
C TRP A 60 -6.73 13.27 3.96
N GLY A 61 -6.71 13.68 2.72
CA GLY A 61 -6.50 12.77 1.64
C GLY A 61 -5.23 12.01 1.93
N LEU A 62 -5.25 10.73 1.73
CA LEU A 62 -4.13 9.89 2.02
C LEU A 62 -2.91 10.36 1.26
N ALA A 63 -2.02 11.01 1.96
CA ALA A 63 -0.74 11.37 1.39
C ALA A 63 0.07 10.09 1.28
N THR A 64 -0.21 9.29 0.28
CA THR A 64 0.47 8.01 0.11
C THR A 64 1.97 8.19 -0.06
N SER A 65 2.39 9.38 -0.45
CA SER A 65 3.81 9.68 -0.57
C SER A 65 4.53 9.67 0.78
N ASN A 66 3.79 9.77 1.87
CA ASN A 66 4.39 9.74 3.20
C ASN A 66 4.50 8.33 3.77
N TYR A 67 4.21 7.33 2.97
CA TYR A 67 4.27 5.96 3.42
C TYR A 67 5.27 5.16 2.62
N THR A 68 5.90 4.24 3.29
CA THR A 68 6.75 3.24 2.66
C THR A 68 5.98 1.94 2.66
N PHE A 69 5.86 1.34 1.52
CA PHE A 69 5.09 0.12 1.36
C PHE A 69 6.01 -1.08 1.31
N ASP A 70 5.49 -2.18 1.76
CA ASP A 70 6.21 -3.44 1.75
C ASP A 70 5.27 -4.51 1.22
N VAL A 71 5.73 -5.26 0.23
CA VAL A 71 4.96 -6.34 -0.36
C VAL A 71 5.81 -7.59 -0.26
N GLY A 72 5.36 -8.52 0.52
CA GLY A 72 6.10 -9.75 0.74
C GLY A 72 5.21 -10.97 0.63
N ARG A 73 5.81 -12.08 0.30
CA ARG A 73 5.10 -13.34 0.27
C ARG A 73 5.06 -13.92 1.69
N VAL A 74 3.89 -14.38 2.03
CA VAL A 74 3.67 -14.99 3.34
C VAL A 74 4.08 -16.45 3.34
#